data_10bad9491f545115530b0ddfe2221ac7
#
_entry.id   10bad9491f545115530b0ddfe2221ac7
#
_cell.length_a   1.000
_cell.length_b   1.000
_cell.length_c   1.000
_cell.angle_alpha   90.00
_cell.angle_beta   90.00
_cell.angle_gamma   90.00
#
_symmetry.space_group_name_H-M   'P 1'
#
loop_
_entity.id
_entity.type
_entity.pdbx_description
1 polymer ?
#
loop_
_entity_poly.entity_id
_entity_poly.type
_entity_poly.pdbx_seq_one_letter_code
_entity_poly.pdbx_strand_id
1 'polypeptide(L)'
;FLFTSKAPSIEDLFSDGPHLGNYAYEIGDPMLRQENTLGFENTVSLFNPKYTFNLTSYINYSPNYHISAKMGDGYVPGADWIEWGSGPIGWLYKYKLLGLEATIYGFEPSFTFGFKSSKISCNGSIIRGINMDNDIPLSYMPPDQLRIQYEKNYLFLTNTFETIFVSSQNRLGEFETETSGYRLFNYFGSYTISKNDKMHKIIFQIKNILNETYYNHLSKIKMIMPETGRSFNINYRIYF
;
A
#
# COMPACT_ATOMS: atom_id res chain seq x y z
N PHE A 1 9.25 -15.20 -16.70
CA PHE A 1 9.87 -15.77 -15.49
C PHE A 1 10.83 -14.75 -14.92
N LEU A 2 10.86 -14.63 -13.62
CA LEU A 2 11.72 -13.75 -12.87
C LEU A 2 12.45 -14.57 -11.79
N PHE A 3 13.74 -14.31 -11.63
CA PHE A 3 14.51 -14.76 -10.47
C PHE A 3 15.16 -13.53 -9.85
N THR A 4 14.91 -13.30 -8.57
CA THR A 4 15.52 -12.22 -7.81
C THR A 4 16.18 -12.77 -6.56
N SER A 5 17.19 -12.03 -6.11
CA SER A 5 17.98 -12.38 -4.93
C SER A 5 18.24 -11.10 -4.14
N LYS A 6 17.95 -11.11 -2.84
CA LYS A 6 18.12 -9.98 -1.92
C LYS A 6 18.90 -10.44 -0.70
N ALA A 7 20.06 -9.87 -0.47
CA ALA A 7 20.78 -10.05 0.78
C ALA A 7 20.05 -9.32 1.92
N PRO A 8 20.07 -9.85 3.16
CA PRO A 8 19.59 -9.12 4.32
C PRO A 8 20.35 -7.79 4.50
N SER A 9 19.66 -6.74 4.92
CA SER A 9 20.31 -5.50 5.31
C SER A 9 20.97 -5.63 6.69
N ILE A 10 21.78 -4.64 7.08
CA ILE A 10 22.37 -4.60 8.41
C ILE A 10 21.27 -4.52 9.48
N GLU A 11 20.23 -3.75 9.22
CA GLU A 11 19.06 -3.64 10.10
C GLU A 11 18.33 -4.98 10.21
N ASP A 12 18.15 -5.70 9.11
CA ASP A 12 17.52 -7.02 9.11
C ASP A 12 18.26 -8.03 10.01
N LEU A 13 19.58 -7.91 10.07
CA LEU A 13 20.42 -8.83 10.83
C LEU A 13 20.59 -8.42 12.31
N PHE A 14 20.74 -7.13 12.59
CA PHE A 14 21.28 -6.66 13.87
C PHE A 14 20.43 -5.60 14.57
N SER A 15 19.21 -5.30 14.11
CA SER A 15 18.32 -4.44 14.87
C SER A 15 18.04 -5.03 16.25
N ASP A 16 18.13 -4.21 17.28
CA ASP A 16 17.69 -4.52 18.63
C ASP A 16 17.34 -3.19 19.31
N GLY A 17 16.20 -2.60 18.92
CA GLY A 17 15.87 -1.27 19.39
C GLY A 17 14.54 -0.71 18.90
N PRO A 18 14.18 0.48 19.42
CA PRO A 18 12.92 1.14 19.07
C PRO A 18 12.99 1.75 17.66
N HIS A 19 11.96 1.50 16.88
CA HIS A 19 11.68 2.20 15.64
C HIS A 19 10.43 3.06 15.81
N LEU A 20 10.59 4.28 16.27
CA LEU A 20 9.49 5.15 16.69
C LEU A 20 8.53 5.51 15.57
N GLY A 21 9.00 5.58 14.32
CA GLY A 21 8.14 5.81 13.16
C GLY A 21 7.09 4.71 12.92
N ASN A 22 7.40 3.48 13.34
CA ASN A 22 6.51 2.33 13.26
C ASN A 22 5.84 1.98 14.60
N TYR A 23 6.22 2.68 15.65
CA TYR A 23 5.81 2.37 17.03
C TYR A 23 6.10 0.91 17.41
N ALA A 24 7.28 0.45 17.03
CA ALA A 24 7.72 -0.93 17.18
C ALA A 24 9.10 -1.00 17.87
N TYR A 25 9.33 -2.06 18.61
CA TYR A 25 10.67 -2.51 18.98
C TYR A 25 11.08 -3.61 18.01
N GLU A 26 12.08 -3.37 17.20
CA GLU A 26 12.48 -4.26 16.11
C GLU A 26 13.69 -5.11 16.51
N ILE A 27 13.61 -6.42 16.25
CA ILE A 27 14.63 -7.41 16.54
C ILE A 27 15.03 -8.07 15.22
N GLY A 28 16.29 -7.92 14.83
CA GLY A 28 16.89 -8.57 13.68
C GLY A 28 17.17 -10.05 13.92
N ASP A 29 17.53 -10.76 12.86
CA ASP A 29 17.98 -12.15 12.93
C ASP A 29 19.37 -12.28 12.27
N PRO A 30 20.47 -12.43 13.06
CA PRO A 30 21.82 -12.61 12.53
C PRO A 30 22.00 -13.87 11.66
N MET A 31 21.07 -14.81 11.74
CA MET A 31 21.09 -16.05 10.95
C MET A 31 20.21 -16.00 9.71
N LEU A 32 19.62 -14.85 9.43
CA LEU A 32 18.74 -14.65 8.29
C LEU A 32 19.49 -14.93 6.98
N ARG A 33 18.94 -15.85 6.19
CA ARG A 33 19.52 -16.21 4.89
C ARG A 33 19.07 -15.21 3.84
N GLN A 34 19.76 -15.21 2.71
CA GLN A 34 19.38 -14.45 1.53
C GLN A 34 17.98 -14.84 1.04
N GLU A 35 17.15 -13.86 0.76
CA GLU A 35 15.85 -14.05 0.12
C GLU A 35 16.06 -14.30 -1.37
N ASN A 36 15.54 -15.42 -1.86
CA ASN A 36 15.52 -15.76 -3.27
C ASN A 36 14.07 -15.95 -3.70
N THR A 37 13.67 -15.26 -4.74
CA THR A 37 12.28 -15.34 -5.23
C THR A 37 12.25 -15.82 -6.68
N LEU A 38 11.48 -16.87 -6.93
CA LEU A 38 11.12 -17.31 -8.26
C LEU A 38 9.72 -16.82 -8.59
N GLY A 39 9.60 -16.02 -9.66
CA GLY A 39 8.35 -15.41 -10.08
C GLY A 39 7.93 -15.81 -11.48
N PHE A 40 6.62 -15.85 -11.67
CA PHE A 40 5.98 -15.88 -12.97
C PHE A 40 4.95 -14.77 -13.06
N GLU A 41 5.05 -13.96 -14.11
CA GLU A 41 4.08 -12.90 -14.39
C GLU A 41 3.58 -13.04 -15.82
N ASN A 42 2.30 -12.80 -16.00
CA ASN A 42 1.64 -12.76 -17.30
C ASN A 42 0.73 -11.54 -17.37
N THR A 43 0.84 -10.79 -18.47
CA THR A 43 -0.04 -9.66 -18.76
C THR A 43 -0.75 -9.89 -20.08
N VAL A 44 -2.08 -9.89 -20.04
CA VAL A 44 -2.94 -9.89 -21.22
C VAL A 44 -3.40 -8.47 -21.46
N SER A 45 -3.14 -7.94 -22.67
CA SER A 45 -3.52 -6.60 -23.07
C SER A 45 -4.45 -6.64 -24.28
N LEU A 46 -5.59 -5.96 -24.16
CA LEU A 46 -6.52 -5.71 -25.26
C LEU A 46 -6.55 -4.22 -25.54
N PHE A 47 -6.22 -3.86 -26.75
CA PHE A 47 -6.15 -2.47 -27.16
C PHE A 47 -7.14 -2.15 -28.27
N ASN A 48 -7.84 -1.03 -28.14
CA ASN A 48 -8.67 -0.42 -29.15
C ASN A 48 -8.51 1.11 -29.04
N PRO A 49 -8.67 1.93 -30.11
CA PRO A 49 -8.55 3.38 -30.03
C PRO A 49 -9.42 4.06 -28.96
N LYS A 50 -10.49 3.43 -28.50
CA LYS A 50 -11.38 3.95 -27.48
C LYS A 50 -11.16 3.35 -26.09
N TYR A 51 -10.61 2.15 -26.00
CA TYR A 51 -10.40 1.47 -24.71
C TYR A 51 -9.12 0.67 -24.67
N THR A 52 -8.60 0.53 -23.47
CA THR A 52 -7.50 -0.39 -23.16
C THR A 52 -7.92 -1.23 -21.95
N PHE A 53 -7.72 -2.53 -22.05
CA PHE A 53 -7.86 -3.45 -20.94
C PHE A 53 -6.54 -4.19 -20.74
N ASN A 54 -6.06 -4.25 -19.50
CA ASN A 54 -4.93 -5.10 -19.13
C ASN A 54 -5.32 -5.94 -17.92
N LEU A 55 -4.89 -7.18 -17.94
CA LEU A 55 -4.96 -8.08 -16.79
C LEU A 55 -3.55 -8.61 -16.52
N THR A 56 -2.95 -8.18 -15.43
CA THR A 56 -1.71 -8.76 -14.93
C THR A 56 -2.04 -9.80 -13.88
N SER A 57 -1.45 -10.97 -14.00
CA SER A 57 -1.49 -12.04 -13.01
C SER A 57 -0.09 -12.51 -12.70
N TYR A 58 0.20 -12.76 -11.43
CA TYR A 58 1.53 -13.20 -11.02
C TYR A 58 1.46 -14.17 -9.85
N ILE A 59 2.52 -14.96 -9.74
CA ILE A 59 2.81 -15.81 -8.61
C ILE A 59 4.31 -15.77 -8.33
N ASN A 60 4.67 -15.54 -7.07
CA ASN A 60 6.03 -15.48 -6.57
C ASN A 60 6.19 -16.49 -5.44
N TYR A 61 7.21 -17.29 -5.51
CA TYR A 61 7.59 -18.24 -4.48
C TYR A 61 8.95 -17.86 -3.91
N SER A 62 9.08 -17.82 -2.60
CA SER A 62 10.34 -17.60 -1.90
C SER A 62 10.51 -18.63 -0.78
N PRO A 63 11.58 -19.43 -0.79
CA PRO A 63 11.87 -20.37 0.30
C PRO A 63 12.41 -19.67 1.56
N ASN A 64 12.69 -18.37 1.49
CA ASN A 64 13.18 -17.58 2.61
C ASN A 64 12.74 -16.12 2.47
N TYR A 65 11.43 -15.90 2.47
CA TYR A 65 10.81 -14.58 2.40
C TYR A 65 11.04 -13.81 3.71
N HIS A 66 11.55 -12.57 3.61
CA HIS A 66 11.82 -11.73 4.77
C HIS A 66 10.58 -10.98 5.22
N ILE A 67 10.15 -11.23 6.45
CA ILE A 67 9.00 -10.55 7.05
C ILE A 67 9.31 -10.08 8.48
N SER A 68 8.90 -8.87 8.81
CA SER A 68 8.90 -8.36 10.19
C SER A 68 7.59 -8.77 10.85
N ALA A 69 7.60 -9.85 11.62
CA ALA A 69 6.44 -10.43 12.27
C ALA A 69 6.28 -9.92 13.70
N LYS A 70 5.05 -9.63 14.12
CA LYS A 70 4.71 -9.33 15.51
C LYS A 70 4.95 -10.55 16.38
N MET A 71 5.51 -10.37 17.57
CA MET A 71 5.93 -11.50 18.42
C MET A 71 4.81 -12.07 19.31
N GLY A 72 3.68 -11.40 19.43
CA GLY A 72 2.57 -11.87 20.25
C GLY A 72 1.38 -10.91 20.27
N ASP A 73 0.31 -11.29 20.95
CA ASP A 73 -0.93 -10.51 21.03
C ASP A 73 -0.83 -9.26 21.90
N GLY A 74 0.26 -9.07 22.63
CA GLY A 74 0.48 -7.96 23.53
C GLY A 74 0.04 -8.21 24.97
N TYR A 75 -0.16 -9.47 25.35
CA TYR A 75 -0.53 -9.86 26.71
C TYR A 75 0.65 -10.14 27.62
N VAL A 76 1.83 -10.46 27.07
CA VAL A 76 3.01 -10.85 27.84
C VAL A 76 4.06 -9.76 27.86
N PRO A 77 4.22 -9.01 28.97
CA PRO A 77 5.29 -8.01 29.11
C PRO A 77 6.67 -8.63 28.92
N GLY A 78 7.54 -7.92 28.21
CA GLY A 78 8.89 -8.35 27.90
C GLY A 78 8.99 -9.35 26.75
N ALA A 79 8.00 -10.21 26.51
CA ALA A 79 7.93 -11.09 25.37
C ALA A 79 7.28 -10.40 24.15
N ASP A 80 6.05 -9.91 24.32
CA ASP A 80 5.25 -9.34 23.22
C ASP A 80 5.48 -7.84 23.04
N TRP A 81 5.84 -7.14 24.13
CA TRP A 81 6.06 -5.70 24.16
C TRP A 81 7.05 -5.29 25.25
N ILE A 82 7.57 -4.08 25.15
CA ILE A 82 8.39 -3.46 26.17
C ILE A 82 7.83 -2.10 26.59
N GLU A 83 8.07 -1.69 27.84
CA GLU A 83 7.82 -0.33 28.26
C GLU A 83 8.74 0.63 27.52
N TRP A 84 8.16 1.72 27.01
CA TRP A 84 8.91 2.72 26.27
C TRP A 84 8.44 4.13 26.63
N GLY A 85 8.96 4.69 27.71
CA GLY A 85 8.88 6.09 28.07
C GLY A 85 7.51 6.76 27.92
N SER A 86 7.55 7.99 27.41
CA SER A 86 6.40 8.89 27.29
C SER A 86 5.68 8.84 25.93
N GLY A 87 5.72 7.73 25.23
CA GLY A 87 4.96 7.58 23.99
C GLY A 87 3.44 7.60 24.21
N PRO A 88 2.62 7.74 23.14
CA PRO A 88 1.16 7.84 23.25
C PRO A 88 0.51 6.65 23.96
N ILE A 89 1.15 5.49 23.97
CA ILE A 89 0.66 4.28 24.64
C ILE A 89 1.62 3.76 25.72
N GLY A 90 2.79 4.41 25.92
CA GLY A 90 3.76 4.06 26.96
C GLY A 90 4.52 2.75 26.75
N TRP A 91 4.33 2.06 25.64
CA TRP A 91 4.94 0.78 25.31
C TRP A 91 5.07 0.58 23.80
N LEU A 92 5.94 -0.36 23.37
CA LEU A 92 6.15 -0.74 21.97
C LEU A 92 5.93 -2.23 21.80
N TYR A 93 5.17 -2.64 20.78
CA TYR A 93 5.11 -4.03 20.37
C TYR A 93 6.47 -4.48 19.83
N LYS A 94 6.83 -5.73 20.13
CA LYS A 94 8.03 -6.36 19.59
C LYS A 94 7.72 -7.00 18.24
N TYR A 95 8.61 -6.74 17.32
CA TYR A 95 8.61 -7.35 15.99
C TYR A 95 9.95 -8.03 15.76
N LYS A 96 9.92 -9.25 15.28
CA LYS A 96 11.13 -9.99 14.90
C LYS A 96 11.17 -10.19 13.40
N LEU A 97 12.33 -9.98 12.83
CA LEU A 97 12.57 -10.35 11.44
C LEU A 97 12.71 -11.86 11.31
N LEU A 98 11.98 -12.42 10.36
CA LEU A 98 11.95 -13.87 10.09
C LEU A 98 12.16 -14.11 8.60
N GLY A 99 12.83 -15.23 8.28
CA GLY A 99 12.82 -15.82 6.95
C GLY A 99 11.90 -17.03 6.97
N LEU A 100 10.87 -17.03 6.14
CA LEU A 100 9.89 -18.11 6.06
C LEU A 100 9.63 -18.51 4.60
N GLU A 101 9.12 -19.70 4.39
CA GLU A 101 8.68 -20.13 3.07
C GLU A 101 7.34 -19.47 2.72
N ALA A 102 7.28 -18.75 1.59
CA ALA A 102 6.10 -17.97 1.21
C ALA A 102 5.76 -18.07 -0.28
N THR A 103 4.46 -18.00 -0.55
CA THR A 103 3.92 -17.79 -1.88
C THR A 103 3.04 -16.54 -1.88
N ILE A 104 3.32 -15.61 -2.81
CA ILE A 104 2.51 -14.42 -3.03
C ILE A 104 1.98 -14.44 -4.46
N TYR A 105 0.67 -14.29 -4.62
CA TYR A 105 0.04 -14.22 -5.94
C TYR A 105 -1.00 -13.11 -6.01
N GLY A 106 -1.27 -12.64 -7.23
CA GLY A 106 -2.21 -11.55 -7.39
C GLY A 106 -2.77 -11.40 -8.79
N PHE A 107 -3.85 -10.61 -8.86
CA PHE A 107 -4.54 -10.21 -10.09
C PHE A 107 -4.76 -8.71 -10.07
N GLU A 108 -4.31 -8.03 -11.13
CA GLU A 108 -4.40 -6.58 -11.26
C GLU A 108 -5.07 -6.21 -12.59
N PRO A 109 -6.41 -6.20 -12.65
CA PRO A 109 -7.13 -5.72 -13.83
C PRO A 109 -7.06 -4.19 -13.91
N SER A 110 -6.87 -3.68 -15.12
CA SER A 110 -7.03 -2.27 -15.42
C SER A 110 -7.84 -2.07 -16.70
N PHE A 111 -8.75 -1.12 -16.67
CA PHE A 111 -9.59 -0.75 -17.80
C PHE A 111 -9.59 0.76 -17.95
N THR A 112 -9.39 1.24 -19.16
CA THR A 112 -9.50 2.67 -19.50
C THR A 112 -10.38 2.81 -20.74
N PHE A 113 -11.34 3.73 -20.67
CA PHE A 113 -12.21 4.08 -21.77
C PHE A 113 -12.17 5.59 -22.01
N GLY A 114 -11.80 6.01 -23.22
CA GLY A 114 -11.74 7.39 -23.65
C GLY A 114 -12.87 7.75 -24.62
N PHE A 115 -13.54 8.87 -24.38
CA PHE A 115 -14.54 9.41 -25.30
C PHE A 115 -14.51 10.92 -25.33
N LYS A 116 -14.29 11.50 -26.50
CA LYS A 116 -14.14 12.96 -26.69
C LYS A 116 -13.08 13.49 -25.71
N SER A 117 -13.47 14.43 -24.85
CA SER A 117 -12.61 15.06 -23.82
C SER A 117 -12.74 14.42 -22.45
N SER A 118 -13.23 13.19 -22.36
CA SER A 118 -13.45 12.47 -21.11
C SER A 118 -12.73 11.13 -21.12
N LYS A 119 -12.33 10.65 -19.94
CA LYS A 119 -11.72 9.36 -19.75
C LYS A 119 -12.24 8.74 -18.45
N ILE A 120 -12.60 7.46 -18.48
CA ILE A 120 -12.90 6.65 -17.30
C ILE A 120 -11.80 5.61 -17.18
N SER A 121 -11.23 5.48 -15.98
CA SER A 121 -10.27 4.43 -15.66
C SER A 121 -10.74 3.66 -14.44
N CYS A 122 -10.57 2.34 -14.49
CA CYS A 122 -10.94 1.41 -13.42
C CYS A 122 -9.76 0.48 -13.18
N ASN A 123 -9.24 0.42 -11.97
CA ASN A 123 -8.09 -0.41 -11.60
C ASN A 123 -8.46 -1.21 -10.36
N GLY A 124 -8.28 -2.54 -10.45
CA GLY A 124 -8.46 -3.45 -9.33
C GLY A 124 -7.13 -4.01 -8.85
N SER A 125 -7.09 -4.46 -7.60
CA SER A 125 -5.95 -5.20 -7.05
C SER A 125 -6.45 -6.23 -6.06
N ILE A 126 -6.07 -7.49 -6.28
CA ILE A 126 -6.33 -8.64 -5.43
C ILE A 126 -5.01 -9.34 -5.19
N ILE A 127 -4.51 -9.28 -3.96
CA ILE A 127 -3.20 -9.85 -3.59
C ILE A 127 -3.38 -10.81 -2.42
N ARG A 128 -2.73 -11.95 -2.51
CA ARG A 128 -2.73 -13.00 -1.48
C ARG A 128 -1.31 -13.44 -1.20
N GLY A 129 -0.98 -13.56 0.07
CA GLY A 129 0.26 -14.14 0.55
C GLY A 129 -0.05 -15.27 1.51
N ILE A 130 0.68 -16.37 1.40
CA ILE A 130 0.56 -17.55 2.24
C ILE A 130 1.95 -17.85 2.81
N ASN A 131 2.02 -17.99 4.12
CA ASN A 131 3.14 -18.59 4.82
C ASN A 131 3.00 -20.11 4.68
N MET A 132 3.91 -20.72 3.93
CA MET A 132 3.87 -22.14 3.61
C MET A 132 4.34 -23.05 4.76
N ASP A 133 5.01 -22.47 5.77
CA ASP A 133 5.49 -23.24 6.92
C ASP A 133 4.33 -23.68 7.84
N ASN A 134 3.26 -22.90 7.90
CA ASN A 134 2.12 -23.16 8.79
C ASN A 134 0.74 -22.99 8.11
N ASP A 135 0.71 -22.78 6.80
CA ASP A 135 -0.50 -22.65 5.97
C ASP A 135 -1.47 -21.54 6.44
N ILE A 136 -0.92 -20.42 6.85
CA ILE A 136 -1.70 -19.23 7.24
C ILE A 136 -1.41 -18.05 6.30
N PRO A 137 -2.30 -17.04 6.22
CA PRO A 137 -1.98 -15.82 5.46
C PRO A 137 -0.71 -15.13 5.98
N LEU A 138 0.04 -14.52 5.08
CA LEU A 138 1.12 -13.61 5.46
C LEU A 138 0.55 -12.38 6.13
N SER A 139 1.25 -11.87 7.16
CA SER A 139 0.92 -10.59 7.79
C SER A 139 1.13 -9.43 6.83
N TYR A 140 0.36 -8.36 7.03
CA TYR A 140 0.44 -7.12 6.24
C TYR A 140 0.17 -7.30 4.75
N MET A 141 -0.70 -8.26 4.39
CA MET A 141 -1.19 -8.35 3.01
C MET A 141 -2.24 -7.26 2.75
N PRO A 142 -2.15 -6.55 1.62
CA PRO A 142 -3.12 -5.51 1.31
C PRO A 142 -4.53 -6.09 1.13
N PRO A 143 -5.58 -5.37 1.57
CA PRO A 143 -6.96 -5.70 1.25
C PRO A 143 -7.24 -5.51 -0.25
N ASP A 144 -8.30 -6.15 -0.74
CA ASP A 144 -8.74 -5.96 -2.11
C ASP A 144 -9.14 -4.50 -2.33
N GLN A 145 -8.73 -3.94 -3.45
CA GLN A 145 -8.97 -2.54 -3.77
C GLN A 145 -9.53 -2.37 -5.18
N LEU A 146 -10.48 -1.45 -5.31
CA LEU A 146 -10.99 -0.96 -6.58
C LEU A 146 -10.89 0.56 -6.62
N ARG A 147 -10.23 1.10 -7.65
CA ARG A 147 -10.11 2.53 -7.90
C ARG A 147 -10.82 2.87 -9.19
N ILE A 148 -11.73 3.83 -9.14
CA ILE A 148 -12.44 4.36 -10.31
C ILE A 148 -12.12 5.84 -10.43
N GLN A 149 -11.71 6.28 -11.62
CA GLN A 149 -11.42 7.67 -11.93
C GLN A 149 -12.24 8.12 -13.14
N TYR A 150 -12.84 9.29 -13.03
CA TYR A 150 -13.43 10.02 -14.16
C TYR A 150 -12.67 11.30 -14.38
N GLU A 151 -12.05 11.44 -15.54
CA GLU A 151 -11.33 12.65 -15.98
C GLU A 151 -12.13 13.37 -17.05
N LYS A 152 -12.25 14.68 -16.91
CA LYS A 152 -12.86 15.59 -17.88
C LYS A 152 -11.92 16.74 -18.18
N ASN A 153 -11.57 16.87 -19.45
CA ASN A 153 -10.82 18.00 -19.97
C ASN A 153 -11.77 19.04 -20.59
N TYR A 154 -11.65 20.29 -20.17
CA TYR A 154 -12.41 21.38 -20.71
C TYR A 154 -11.51 22.62 -20.86
N LEU A 155 -11.16 22.98 -22.11
CA LEU A 155 -10.22 24.08 -22.42
C LEU A 155 -8.90 23.93 -21.62
N PHE A 156 -8.69 24.83 -20.66
CA PHE A 156 -7.49 24.92 -19.83
C PHE A 156 -7.61 24.11 -18.50
N LEU A 157 -8.76 23.52 -18.27
CA LEU A 157 -9.10 22.86 -17.02
C LEU A 157 -9.19 21.33 -17.20
N THR A 158 -8.45 20.59 -16.40
CA THR A 158 -8.60 19.15 -16.23
C THR A 158 -9.22 18.88 -14.86
N ASN A 159 -10.29 18.12 -14.81
CA ASN A 159 -10.96 17.71 -13.58
C ASN A 159 -10.89 16.19 -13.49
N THR A 160 -10.48 15.66 -12.35
CA THR A 160 -10.47 14.23 -12.06
C THR A 160 -11.21 13.96 -10.76
N PHE A 161 -12.26 13.17 -10.84
CA PHE A 161 -12.96 12.59 -9.70
C PHE A 161 -12.49 11.17 -9.50
N GLU A 162 -12.11 10.84 -8.30
CA GLU A 162 -11.62 9.51 -7.94
C GLU A 162 -12.44 8.94 -6.79
N THR A 163 -12.77 7.66 -6.92
CA THR A 163 -13.35 6.87 -5.83
C THR A 163 -12.47 5.65 -5.61
N ILE A 164 -12.12 5.39 -4.35
CA ILE A 164 -11.35 4.23 -3.93
C ILE A 164 -12.23 3.41 -2.98
N PHE A 165 -12.45 2.15 -3.32
CA PHE A 165 -13.10 1.16 -2.47
C PHE A 165 -12.02 0.21 -1.97
N VAL A 166 -11.95 0.04 -0.66
CA VAL A 166 -11.05 -0.90 0.00
C VAL A 166 -11.90 -1.85 0.82
N SER A 167 -11.71 -3.15 0.62
CA SER A 167 -12.46 -4.16 1.38
C SER A 167 -11.95 -4.25 2.82
N SER A 168 -12.73 -4.86 3.71
CA SER A 168 -12.22 -5.29 5.01
C SER A 168 -11.11 -6.32 4.82
N GLN A 169 -10.10 -6.28 5.68
CA GLN A 169 -9.07 -7.30 5.74
C GLN A 169 -9.24 -8.16 6.99
N ASN A 170 -9.68 -9.38 6.75
CA ASN A 170 -9.90 -10.42 7.77
C ASN A 170 -9.09 -11.70 7.48
N ARG A 171 -8.29 -11.72 6.41
CA ARG A 171 -7.27 -12.75 6.17
C ARG A 171 -5.99 -12.28 6.83
N LEU A 172 -5.77 -12.74 8.04
CA LEU A 172 -4.76 -12.22 8.95
C LEU A 172 -3.60 -13.21 9.08
N GLY A 173 -2.39 -12.68 9.12
CA GLY A 173 -1.24 -13.40 9.61
C GLY A 173 -1.26 -13.54 11.13
N GLU A 174 -0.24 -14.20 11.66
CA GLU A 174 -0.13 -14.44 13.09
C GLU A 174 -0.07 -13.12 13.88
N PHE A 175 -0.84 -13.02 14.96
CA PHE A 175 -0.97 -11.84 15.85
C PHE A 175 -1.36 -10.53 15.16
N GLU A 176 -1.95 -10.62 13.98
CA GLU A 176 -2.43 -9.47 13.25
C GLU A 176 -3.89 -9.13 13.62
N THR A 177 -4.29 -7.88 13.48
CA THR A 177 -5.66 -7.44 13.75
C THR A 177 -6.37 -7.07 12.45
N GLU A 178 -7.66 -7.37 12.38
CA GLU A 178 -8.51 -6.99 11.26
C GLU A 178 -8.64 -5.48 11.08
N THR A 179 -9.01 -5.07 9.90
CA THR A 179 -9.39 -3.68 9.59
C THR A 179 -10.66 -3.65 8.77
N SER A 180 -11.54 -2.70 9.12
CA SER A 180 -12.76 -2.46 8.35
C SER A 180 -12.45 -1.92 6.96
N GLY A 181 -13.29 -2.26 6.00
CA GLY A 181 -13.25 -1.64 4.68
C GLY A 181 -13.71 -0.18 4.72
N TYR A 182 -13.31 0.58 3.70
CA TYR A 182 -13.65 2.00 3.61
C TYR A 182 -13.77 2.47 2.16
N ARG A 183 -14.30 3.70 1.99
CA ARG A 183 -14.46 4.36 0.69
C ARG A 183 -13.95 5.79 0.76
N LEU A 184 -13.10 6.15 -0.18
CA LEU A 184 -12.57 7.50 -0.28
C LEU A 184 -13.05 8.16 -1.58
N PHE A 185 -13.42 9.43 -1.47
CA PHE A 185 -13.74 10.27 -2.61
C PHE A 185 -12.73 11.41 -2.66
N ASN A 186 -12.08 11.55 -3.81
CA ASN A 186 -11.07 12.56 -4.04
C ASN A 186 -11.40 13.39 -5.27
N TYR A 187 -10.93 14.64 -5.28
CA TYR A 187 -10.99 15.51 -6.44
C TYR A 187 -9.63 16.12 -6.73
N PHE A 188 -9.26 16.12 -7.99
CA PHE A 188 -8.04 16.75 -8.48
C PHE A 188 -8.39 17.70 -9.62
N GLY A 189 -8.05 18.98 -9.49
CA GLY A 189 -8.21 19.99 -10.51
C GLY A 189 -6.85 20.50 -10.99
N SER A 190 -6.69 20.75 -12.28
CA SER A 190 -5.51 21.42 -12.82
C SER A 190 -5.91 22.43 -13.88
N TYR A 191 -5.53 23.67 -13.65
CA TYR A 191 -5.71 24.78 -14.59
C TYR A 191 -4.38 25.17 -15.19
N THR A 192 -4.29 25.16 -16.52
CA THR A 192 -3.05 25.47 -17.25
C THR A 192 -3.30 26.58 -18.24
N ILE A 193 -2.50 27.65 -18.21
CA ILE A 193 -2.58 28.78 -19.13
C ILE A 193 -1.18 29.19 -19.57
N SER A 194 -1.00 29.51 -20.87
CA SER A 194 0.22 30.09 -21.41
C SER A 194 0.05 31.61 -21.55
N LYS A 195 0.98 32.38 -20.97
CA LYS A 195 1.01 33.83 -21.03
C LYS A 195 2.46 34.32 -21.01
N ASN A 196 2.81 35.23 -21.98
CA ASN A 196 4.16 35.82 -22.08
C ASN A 196 5.27 34.76 -22.15
N ASP A 197 5.13 33.76 -23.04
CA ASP A 197 6.04 32.64 -23.25
C ASP A 197 6.29 31.75 -22.01
N LYS A 198 5.47 31.92 -21.00
CA LYS A 198 5.51 31.13 -19.78
C LYS A 198 4.22 30.32 -19.63
N MET A 199 4.39 29.09 -19.15
CA MET A 199 3.23 28.25 -18.80
C MET A 199 2.99 28.28 -17.29
N HIS A 200 1.79 28.68 -16.91
CA HIS A 200 1.34 28.73 -15.52
C HIS A 200 0.40 27.54 -15.26
N LYS A 201 0.66 26.78 -14.23
CA LYS A 201 -0.18 25.63 -13.82
C LYS A 201 -0.56 25.73 -12.36
N ILE A 202 -1.85 25.77 -12.09
CA ILE A 202 -2.41 25.68 -10.75
C ILE A 202 -2.99 24.28 -10.60
N ILE A 203 -2.59 23.56 -9.56
CA ILE A 203 -3.11 22.24 -9.23
C ILE A 203 -3.73 22.35 -7.86
N PHE A 204 -4.96 21.88 -7.71
CA PHE A 204 -5.56 21.76 -6.40
C PHE A 204 -6.16 20.37 -6.20
N GLN A 205 -6.13 19.91 -4.96
CA GLN A 205 -6.51 18.56 -4.59
C GLN A 205 -7.37 18.63 -3.32
N ILE A 206 -8.44 17.87 -3.32
CA ILE A 206 -9.24 17.60 -2.14
C ILE A 206 -9.23 16.08 -1.98
N LYS A 207 -8.59 15.59 -0.93
CA LYS A 207 -8.58 14.16 -0.60
C LYS A 207 -9.53 13.89 0.55
N ASN A 208 -10.13 12.69 0.52
CA ASN A 208 -11.10 12.26 1.53
C ASN A 208 -12.24 13.30 1.74
N ILE A 209 -12.94 13.64 0.65
CA ILE A 209 -13.98 14.70 0.62
C ILE A 209 -15.04 14.49 1.71
N LEU A 210 -15.43 13.25 1.97
CA LEU A 210 -16.46 12.93 2.96
C LEU A 210 -15.92 12.88 4.39
N ASN A 211 -14.61 13.09 4.59
CA ASN A 211 -13.93 13.03 5.89
C ASN A 211 -14.14 11.70 6.60
N GLU A 212 -14.07 10.61 5.84
CA GLU A 212 -14.13 9.23 6.37
C GLU A 212 -12.98 8.98 7.34
N THR A 213 -13.26 8.39 8.48
CA THR A 213 -12.23 7.90 9.40
C THR A 213 -11.90 6.48 9.02
N TYR A 214 -10.65 6.22 8.64
CA TYR A 214 -10.23 4.91 8.16
C TYR A 214 -8.83 4.55 8.63
N TYR A 215 -8.54 3.25 8.61
CA TYR A 215 -7.26 2.67 9.03
C TYR A 215 -6.66 1.87 7.88
N ASN A 216 -5.42 2.20 7.53
CA ASN A 216 -4.68 1.43 6.53
C ASN A 216 -4.20 0.12 7.15
N HIS A 217 -4.59 -1.00 6.55
CA HIS A 217 -4.20 -2.33 7.07
C HIS A 217 -2.68 -2.52 7.14
N LEU A 218 -1.93 -1.93 6.21
CA LEU A 218 -0.47 -2.04 6.14
C LEU A 218 0.26 -1.16 7.17
N SER A 219 -0.45 -0.30 7.89
CA SER A 219 0.14 0.55 8.91
C SER A 219 0.36 -0.22 10.21
N LYS A 220 1.60 -0.25 10.70
CA LYS A 220 1.91 -0.82 12.04
C LYS A 220 1.30 0.00 13.18
N ILE A 221 0.92 1.25 12.91
CA ILE A 221 0.28 2.15 13.90
C ILE A 221 -1.24 2.22 13.76
N LYS A 222 -1.86 1.35 12.97
CA LYS A 222 -3.32 1.32 12.76
C LYS A 222 -4.13 1.19 14.06
N MET A 223 -3.56 0.59 15.10
CA MET A 223 -4.20 0.47 16.41
C MET A 223 -4.13 1.76 17.25
N ILE A 224 -3.30 2.73 16.84
CA ILE A 224 -3.01 3.95 17.60
C ILE A 224 -3.72 5.14 16.98
N MET A 225 -3.69 5.25 15.65
CA MET A 225 -4.23 6.41 14.97
C MET A 225 -4.79 6.07 13.59
N PRO A 226 -5.89 6.73 13.19
CA PRO A 226 -6.42 6.63 11.82
C PRO A 226 -5.50 7.35 10.83
N GLU A 227 -5.75 7.10 9.56
CA GLU A 227 -5.17 7.85 8.46
C GLU A 227 -5.70 9.29 8.39
N THR A 228 -5.03 10.12 7.60
CA THR A 228 -5.37 11.53 7.43
C THR A 228 -6.82 11.71 6.96
N GLY A 229 -7.59 12.52 7.67
CA GLY A 229 -8.92 12.96 7.28
C GLY A 229 -8.92 13.82 6.02
N ARG A 230 -9.96 14.64 5.83
CA ARG A 230 -10.05 15.55 4.68
C ARG A 230 -8.86 16.49 4.62
N SER A 231 -8.22 16.55 3.44
CA SER A 231 -7.10 17.44 3.22
C SER A 231 -7.25 18.25 1.92
N PHE A 232 -6.71 19.48 1.95
CA PHE A 232 -6.67 20.39 0.81
C PHE A 232 -5.22 20.69 0.48
N ASN A 233 -4.91 20.68 -0.81
CA ASN A 233 -3.58 21.04 -1.28
C ASN A 233 -3.70 21.92 -2.53
N ILE A 234 -2.89 22.98 -2.60
CA ILE A 234 -2.81 23.89 -3.74
C ILE A 234 -1.34 24.04 -4.10
N ASN A 235 -1.01 23.76 -5.37
CA ASN A 235 0.32 23.95 -5.92
C ASN A 235 0.26 24.89 -7.12
N TYR A 236 1.15 25.87 -7.17
CA TYR A 236 1.37 26.70 -8.34
C TYR A 236 2.76 26.42 -8.92
N ARG A 237 2.80 26.20 -10.24
CA ARG A 237 4.03 26.00 -11.00
C ARG A 237 4.10 26.95 -12.16
N ILE A 238 5.28 27.47 -12.43
CA ILE A 238 5.59 28.27 -13.59
C ILE A 238 6.73 27.60 -14.36
N TYR A 239 6.59 27.54 -15.67
CA TYR A 239 7.60 27.01 -16.58
C TYR A 239 8.03 28.18 -17.50
N PHE A 240 9.34 28.39 -17.58
CA PHE A 240 9.97 29.49 -18.31
C PHE A 240 10.46 29.01 -19.67
#